data_13f2a737bce9a2d8d62eaddc4378ec7c
#
_entry.id   13f2a737bce9a2d8d62eaddc4378ec7c
#
_cell.length_a   1.000
_cell.length_b   1.000
_cell.length_c   1.000
_cell.angle_alpha   90.00
_cell.angle_beta   90.00
_cell.angle_gamma   90.00
#
_symmetry.space_group_name_H-M   'P 1'
#
loop_
_entity.id
_entity.type
_entity.pdbx_description
1 polymer ?
#
loop_
_entity_poly.entity_id
_entity_poly.type
_entity_poly.pdbx_seq_one_letter_code
_entity_poly.pdbx_strand_id
1 'polypeptide(L)'
;MIRTVLNCARIALIVLALAACARQAPEQRLRQAVAQMQEAVEQGKPRDFMADVADDFIGNDALDHAGLDRLLRGQLLLNAKVGIRTGPLQVEMGQGDTATVRFSVLLTGGDGRFLPERGQLQQVTSHWRERDGRWQVYSASWAPAVE
;
A
#
# COMPACT_ATOMS: atom_id res chain seq x y z
N MET A 1 -32.59 -20.17 -39.08
CA MET A 1 -31.19 -20.44 -38.65
C MET A 1 -30.37 -19.18 -38.36
N ILE A 2 -30.37 -18.17 -39.25
CA ILE A 2 -29.56 -16.94 -39.06
C ILE A 2 -30.00 -16.13 -37.82
N ARG A 3 -31.26 -16.04 -37.50
CA ARG A 3 -31.78 -15.33 -36.31
C ARG A 3 -31.35 -15.97 -34.99
N THR A 4 -31.23 -17.28 -34.94
CA THR A 4 -30.82 -18.03 -33.73
C THR A 4 -29.35 -17.83 -33.43
N VAL A 5 -28.51 -17.82 -34.47
CA VAL A 5 -27.07 -17.56 -34.34
C VAL A 5 -26.78 -16.12 -33.88
N LEU A 6 -27.56 -15.16 -34.40
CA LEU A 6 -27.43 -13.75 -34.02
C LEU A 6 -27.81 -13.50 -32.53
N ASN A 7 -28.84 -14.21 -32.05
CA ASN A 7 -29.23 -14.13 -30.64
C ASN A 7 -28.22 -14.78 -29.70
N CYS A 8 -27.65 -15.93 -30.07
CA CYS A 8 -26.58 -16.57 -29.28
C CYS A 8 -25.33 -15.67 -29.21
N ALA A 9 -24.95 -15.01 -30.30
CA ALA A 9 -23.81 -14.09 -30.31
C ALA A 9 -24.04 -12.86 -29.43
N ARG A 10 -25.28 -12.32 -29.40
CA ARG A 10 -25.63 -11.20 -28.51
C ARG A 10 -25.64 -11.57 -27.05
N ILE A 11 -26.12 -12.77 -26.68
CA ILE A 11 -26.10 -13.27 -25.31
C ILE A 11 -24.66 -13.52 -24.84
N ALA A 12 -23.80 -14.09 -25.67
CA ALA A 12 -22.40 -14.30 -25.39
C ALA A 12 -21.65 -12.97 -25.15
N LEU A 13 -21.96 -11.92 -25.92
CA LEU A 13 -21.36 -10.60 -25.77
C LEU A 13 -21.78 -9.92 -24.45
N ILE A 14 -23.04 -10.10 -24.03
CA ILE A 14 -23.56 -9.56 -22.76
C ILE A 14 -22.95 -10.27 -21.56
N VAL A 15 -22.74 -11.59 -21.62
CA VAL A 15 -22.08 -12.37 -20.56
C VAL A 15 -20.61 -11.98 -20.43
N LEU A 16 -19.92 -11.70 -21.53
CA LEU A 16 -18.53 -11.22 -21.51
C LEU A 16 -18.43 -9.82 -20.89
N ALA A 17 -19.38 -8.93 -21.14
CA ALA A 17 -19.41 -7.59 -20.58
C ALA A 17 -19.68 -7.59 -19.07
N LEU A 18 -20.44 -8.54 -18.56
CA LEU A 18 -20.68 -8.73 -17.11
C LEU A 18 -19.46 -9.27 -16.37
N ALA A 19 -18.63 -10.07 -17.01
CA ALA A 19 -17.37 -10.56 -16.45
C ALA A 19 -16.29 -9.45 -16.33
N ALA A 20 -16.35 -8.40 -17.15
CA ALA A 20 -15.42 -7.27 -17.11
C ALA A 20 -15.62 -6.33 -15.91
N CYS A 21 -16.76 -6.43 -15.20
CA CYS A 21 -17.04 -5.68 -13.96
C CYS A 21 -16.73 -6.45 -12.69
N ALA A 22 -15.91 -7.50 -12.75
CA ALA A 22 -15.46 -8.20 -11.54
C ALA A 22 -14.64 -7.22 -10.67
N ARG A 23 -15.25 -6.77 -9.55
CA ARG A 23 -14.58 -5.95 -8.56
C ARG A 23 -13.36 -6.72 -8.08
N GLN A 24 -12.18 -6.08 -8.14
CA GLN A 24 -10.95 -6.71 -7.67
C GLN A 24 -11.13 -7.23 -6.22
N ALA A 25 -10.52 -8.38 -5.93
CA ALA A 25 -10.55 -8.94 -4.60
C ALA A 25 -10.01 -7.93 -3.56
N PRO A 26 -10.58 -7.86 -2.37
CA PRO A 26 -10.15 -6.91 -1.33
C PRO A 26 -8.65 -6.96 -1.05
N GLU A 27 -8.06 -8.14 -0.98
CA GLU A 27 -6.62 -8.31 -0.80
C GLU A 27 -5.81 -7.70 -1.95
N GLN A 28 -6.27 -7.86 -3.19
CA GLN A 28 -5.57 -7.32 -4.35
C GLN A 28 -5.58 -5.79 -4.32
N ARG A 29 -6.71 -5.17 -3.95
CA ARG A 29 -6.79 -3.71 -3.76
C ARG A 29 -5.89 -3.22 -2.63
N LEU A 30 -5.78 -3.97 -1.52
CA LEU A 30 -4.86 -3.66 -0.45
C LEU A 30 -3.41 -3.70 -0.90
N ARG A 31 -3.00 -4.73 -1.63
CA ARG A 31 -1.65 -4.83 -2.19
C ARG A 31 -1.33 -3.67 -3.13
N GLN A 32 -2.31 -3.21 -3.90
CA GLN A 32 -2.17 -2.02 -4.74
C GLN A 32 -2.00 -0.74 -3.91
N ALA A 33 -2.76 -0.56 -2.83
CA ALA A 33 -2.62 0.59 -1.94
C ALA A 33 -1.21 0.65 -1.33
N VAL A 34 -0.68 -0.48 -0.85
CA VAL A 34 0.71 -0.55 -0.35
C VAL A 34 1.72 -0.18 -1.44
N ALA A 35 1.56 -0.69 -2.66
CA ALA A 35 2.45 -0.38 -3.77
C ALA A 35 2.38 1.10 -4.17
N GLN A 36 1.20 1.72 -4.17
CA GLN A 36 1.02 3.14 -4.44
C GLN A 36 1.69 4.02 -3.37
N MET A 37 1.59 3.64 -2.10
CA MET A 37 2.30 4.35 -1.02
C MET A 37 3.82 4.26 -1.19
N GLN A 38 4.35 3.10 -1.56
CA GLN A 38 5.77 2.94 -1.87
C GLN A 38 6.19 3.87 -3.01
N GLU A 39 5.46 3.83 -4.13
CA GLU A 39 5.74 4.67 -5.29
C GLU A 39 5.68 6.17 -4.94
N ALA A 40 4.72 6.57 -4.11
CA ALA A 40 4.59 7.96 -3.66
C ALA A 40 5.84 8.45 -2.91
N VAL A 41 6.43 7.60 -2.07
CA VAL A 41 7.71 7.95 -1.39
C VAL A 41 8.86 8.01 -2.39
N GLU A 42 8.99 7.05 -3.30
CA GLU A 42 10.05 7.02 -4.31
C GLU A 42 9.98 8.24 -5.25
N GLN A 43 8.77 8.73 -5.53
CA GLN A 43 8.53 9.92 -6.34
C GLN A 43 8.62 11.23 -5.55
N GLY A 44 8.84 11.19 -4.24
CA GLY A 44 8.86 12.37 -3.38
C GLY A 44 7.51 13.06 -3.25
N LYS A 45 6.42 12.30 -3.26
CA LYS A 45 5.03 12.78 -3.20
C LYS A 45 4.38 12.46 -1.84
N PRO A 46 4.73 13.19 -0.77
CA PRO A 46 4.22 12.89 0.57
C PRO A 46 2.69 12.99 0.68
N ARG A 47 2.04 13.84 -0.10
CA ARG A 47 0.58 13.96 -0.11
C ARG A 47 -0.10 12.69 -0.61
N ASP A 48 0.46 12.06 -1.65
CA ASP A 48 -0.10 10.85 -2.22
C ASP A 48 0.06 9.68 -1.24
N PHE A 49 1.19 9.61 -0.53
CA PHE A 49 1.39 8.66 0.56
C PHE A 49 0.34 8.86 1.69
N MET A 50 0.17 10.10 2.15
CA MET A 50 -0.72 10.42 3.25
C MET A 50 -2.21 10.24 2.91
N ALA A 51 -2.57 10.18 1.62
CA ALA A 51 -3.94 9.95 1.19
C ALA A 51 -4.51 8.58 1.64
N ASP A 52 -3.65 7.59 1.82
CA ASP A 52 -4.02 6.25 2.30
C ASP A 52 -3.68 6.04 3.79
N VAL A 53 -3.33 7.10 4.51
CA VAL A 53 -3.17 7.11 5.98
C VAL A 53 -4.45 7.63 6.62
N ALA A 54 -4.99 6.90 7.57
CA ALA A 54 -6.20 7.30 8.29
C ALA A 54 -5.94 8.50 9.22
N ASP A 55 -6.92 9.37 9.39
CA ASP A 55 -6.81 10.55 10.26
C ASP A 55 -6.48 10.22 11.72
N ASP A 56 -6.95 9.06 12.19
CA ASP A 56 -6.69 8.52 13.53
C ASP A 56 -5.49 7.56 13.58
N PHE A 57 -4.57 7.67 12.63
CA PHE A 57 -3.37 6.84 12.56
C PHE A 57 -2.50 6.98 13.80
N ILE A 58 -1.98 5.84 14.28
CA ILE A 58 -0.97 5.77 15.34
C ILE A 58 0.18 4.85 14.90
N GLY A 59 1.39 5.38 14.90
CA GLY A 59 2.63 4.65 14.60
C GLY A 59 3.58 4.59 15.80
N ASN A 60 4.20 3.44 16.04
CA ASN A 60 5.15 3.23 17.15
C ASN A 60 4.69 3.86 18.47
N ASP A 61 3.44 3.58 18.86
CA ASP A 61 2.80 3.96 20.13
C ASP A 61 2.55 5.46 20.36
N ALA A 62 3.11 6.35 19.56
CA ALA A 62 2.99 7.80 19.81
C ALA A 62 2.97 8.68 18.56
N LEU A 63 3.33 8.17 17.38
CA LEU A 63 3.37 8.97 16.15
C LEU A 63 1.99 9.07 15.53
N ASP A 64 1.36 10.22 15.65
CA ASP A 64 0.07 10.50 15.03
C ASP A 64 0.18 10.81 13.53
N HIS A 65 -0.96 10.97 12.86
CA HIS A 65 -1.04 11.30 11.43
C HIS A 65 -0.20 12.54 11.08
N ALA A 66 -0.31 13.63 11.84
CA ALA A 66 0.43 14.87 11.60
C ALA A 66 1.95 14.68 11.83
N GLY A 67 2.31 13.88 12.83
CA GLY A 67 3.70 13.50 13.10
C GLY A 67 4.31 12.69 11.96
N LEU A 68 3.55 11.73 11.42
CA LEU A 68 3.98 10.94 10.26
C LEU A 68 4.19 11.83 9.02
N ASP A 69 3.28 12.76 8.73
CA ASP A 69 3.43 13.68 7.60
C ASP A 69 4.71 14.55 7.75
N ARG A 70 4.96 15.09 8.95
CA ARG A 70 6.18 15.87 9.22
C ARG A 70 7.44 15.02 9.07
N LEU A 71 7.44 13.80 9.60
CA LEU A 71 8.57 12.88 9.48
C LEU A 71 8.86 12.55 8.01
N LEU A 72 7.83 12.21 7.24
CA LEU A 72 7.97 11.87 5.82
C LEU A 72 8.53 13.05 5.03
N ARG A 73 7.98 14.25 5.20
CA ARG A 73 8.47 15.46 4.52
C ARG A 73 9.91 15.78 4.91
N GLY A 74 10.24 15.65 6.20
CA GLY A 74 11.61 15.86 6.68
C GLY A 74 12.61 14.90 6.02
N GLN A 75 12.27 13.62 5.93
CA GLN A 75 13.12 12.63 5.27
C GLN A 75 13.27 12.87 3.78
N LEU A 76 12.22 13.26 3.08
CA LEU A 76 12.25 13.57 1.65
C LEU A 76 13.05 14.86 1.34
N LEU A 77 13.04 15.83 2.26
CA LEU A 77 13.86 17.05 2.13
C LEU A 77 15.35 16.78 2.35
N LEU A 78 15.67 15.89 3.30
CA LEU A 78 17.06 15.53 3.62
C LEU A 78 17.68 14.61 2.57
N ASN A 79 16.86 13.82 1.90
CA ASN A 79 17.29 12.81 0.93
C ASN A 79 16.60 13.09 -0.41
N ALA A 80 17.29 13.77 -1.31
CA ALA A 80 16.75 14.16 -2.63
C ALA A 80 16.26 12.97 -3.49
N LYS A 81 16.71 11.77 -3.20
CA LYS A 81 16.23 10.52 -3.76
C LYS A 81 16.26 9.45 -2.68
N VAL A 82 15.10 9.01 -2.26
CA VAL A 82 14.93 7.85 -1.37
C VAL A 82 14.56 6.66 -2.22
N GLY A 83 15.37 5.62 -2.18
CA GLY A 83 15.00 4.31 -2.72
C GLY A 83 14.36 3.47 -1.61
N ILE A 84 13.26 2.80 -1.93
CA ILE A 84 12.60 1.86 -1.03
C ILE A 84 12.62 0.48 -1.69
N ARG A 85 13.09 -0.50 -0.93
CA ARG A 85 12.97 -1.90 -1.31
C ARG A 85 12.12 -2.62 -0.27
N THR A 86 10.94 -3.04 -0.67
CA THR A 86 10.07 -3.85 0.17
C THR A 86 10.29 -5.33 -0.13
N GLY A 87 10.37 -6.13 0.93
CA GLY A 87 10.28 -7.58 0.81
C GLY A 87 8.86 -8.05 0.48
N PRO A 88 8.67 -9.37 0.37
CA PRO A 88 7.34 -9.93 0.11
C PRO A 88 6.32 -9.50 1.15
N LEU A 89 5.15 -9.06 0.69
CA LEU A 89 4.03 -8.70 1.57
C LEU A 89 3.35 -9.96 2.08
N GLN A 90 3.31 -10.12 3.39
CA GLN A 90 2.47 -11.10 4.07
C GLN A 90 1.17 -10.41 4.46
N VAL A 91 0.08 -10.78 3.80
CA VAL A 91 -1.24 -10.19 4.01
C VAL A 91 -2.13 -11.20 4.72
N GLU A 92 -2.68 -10.79 5.85
CA GLU A 92 -3.70 -11.52 6.60
C GLU A 92 -4.98 -10.71 6.57
N MET A 93 -5.99 -11.20 5.84
CA MET A 93 -7.31 -10.60 5.83
C MET A 93 -8.02 -10.91 7.15
N GLY A 94 -8.47 -9.89 7.84
CA GLY A 94 -9.21 -10.02 9.09
C GLY A 94 -10.71 -10.22 8.86
N GLN A 95 -11.47 -10.20 9.95
CA GLN A 95 -12.92 -10.21 9.86
C GLN A 95 -13.42 -8.79 9.45
N GLY A 96 -14.44 -8.79 8.59
CA GLY A 96 -14.96 -7.54 8.02
C GLY A 96 -13.97 -6.86 7.10
N ASP A 97 -13.89 -5.55 7.19
CA ASP A 97 -13.08 -4.72 6.31
C ASP A 97 -11.72 -4.38 6.93
N THR A 98 -11.04 -5.36 7.53
CA THR A 98 -9.73 -5.20 8.16
C THR A 98 -8.68 -6.14 7.59
N ALA A 99 -7.41 -5.74 7.72
CA ALA A 99 -6.29 -6.58 7.33
C ALA A 99 -5.03 -6.22 8.11
N THR A 100 -4.10 -7.16 8.21
CA THR A 100 -2.74 -6.95 8.70
C THR A 100 -1.76 -7.22 7.58
N VAL A 101 -0.82 -6.32 7.37
CA VAL A 101 0.26 -6.48 6.39
C VAL A 101 1.60 -6.42 7.10
N ARG A 102 2.44 -7.45 6.88
CA ARG A 102 3.80 -7.52 7.39
C ARG A 102 4.78 -7.58 6.23
N PHE A 103 5.86 -6.84 6.32
CA PHE A 103 6.93 -6.84 5.33
C PHE A 103 8.22 -6.28 5.91
N SER A 104 9.34 -6.58 5.27
CA SER A 104 10.58 -5.89 5.52
C SER A 104 10.73 -4.71 4.56
N VAL A 105 11.35 -3.62 5.01
CA VAL A 105 11.67 -2.47 4.19
C VAL A 105 13.13 -2.10 4.35
N LEU A 106 13.80 -1.90 3.22
CA LEU A 106 15.16 -1.39 3.14
C LEU A 106 15.11 0.01 2.53
N LEU A 107 15.64 0.99 3.25
CA LEU A 107 15.79 2.36 2.76
C LEU A 107 17.19 2.56 2.19
N THR A 108 17.27 3.10 0.99
CA THR A 108 18.54 3.42 0.33
C THR A 108 18.58 4.90 -0.05
N GLY A 109 19.77 5.52 -0.01
CA GLY A 109 19.98 6.86 -0.52
C GLY A 109 19.99 6.92 -2.05
N GLY A 110 19.89 8.14 -2.62
CA GLY A 110 19.72 8.36 -4.05
C GLY A 110 20.90 7.97 -4.95
N ASP A 111 22.06 7.66 -4.38
CA ASP A 111 23.22 7.11 -5.07
C ASP A 111 23.28 5.56 -5.03
N GLY A 112 22.21 4.92 -4.54
CA GLY A 112 22.16 3.47 -4.37
C GLY A 112 22.96 2.95 -3.19
N ARG A 113 23.61 3.83 -2.43
CA ARG A 113 24.30 3.48 -1.19
C ARG A 113 23.30 3.33 -0.07
N PHE A 114 23.58 2.39 0.81
CA PHE A 114 22.79 2.25 2.04
C PHE A 114 22.93 3.52 2.87
N LEU A 115 21.81 4.01 3.40
CA LEU A 115 21.86 5.07 4.40
C LEU A 115 22.75 4.60 5.54
N PRO A 116 23.82 5.35 5.90
CA PRO A 116 24.70 4.92 6.97
C PRO A 116 23.92 4.95 8.27
N GLU A 117 24.01 3.86 8.99
CA GLU A 117 23.63 3.64 10.37
C GLU A 117 22.51 2.62 10.60
N ARG A 118 22.65 1.99 11.74
CA ARG A 118 21.86 0.91 12.32
C ARG A 118 20.34 1.13 12.12
N GLY A 119 19.72 0.38 11.25
CA GLY A 119 18.27 0.45 11.06
C GLY A 119 17.80 0.52 9.61
N GLN A 120 18.68 0.23 8.69
CA GLN A 120 18.38 0.24 7.26
C GLN A 120 17.32 -0.78 6.84
N LEU A 121 17.35 -1.96 7.47
CA LEU A 121 16.32 -2.97 7.29
C LEU A 121 15.36 -2.93 8.47
N GLN A 122 14.13 -2.57 8.19
CA GLN A 122 13.06 -2.51 9.18
C GLN A 122 12.05 -3.62 8.92
N GLN A 123 11.54 -4.21 9.99
CA GLN A 123 10.34 -5.03 9.95
C GLN A 123 9.14 -4.12 10.24
N VAL A 124 8.17 -4.15 9.35
CA VAL A 124 6.95 -3.34 9.46
C VAL A 124 5.75 -4.27 9.66
N THR A 125 4.94 -3.94 10.64
CA THR A 125 3.60 -4.51 10.79
C THR A 125 2.60 -3.36 10.74
N SER A 126 1.64 -3.44 9.82
CA SER A 126 0.64 -2.41 9.62
C SER A 126 -0.76 -2.99 9.64
N HIS A 127 -1.70 -2.24 10.22
CA HIS A 127 -3.11 -2.61 10.32
C HIS A 127 -3.93 -1.67 9.45
N TRP A 128 -4.78 -2.26 8.63
CA TRP A 128 -5.55 -1.60 7.59
C TRP A 128 -7.03 -1.81 7.80
N ARG A 129 -7.82 -0.84 7.37
CA ARG A 129 -9.28 -0.94 7.26
C ARG A 129 -9.75 -0.40 5.92
N GLU A 130 -10.78 -1.01 5.37
CA GLU A 130 -11.45 -0.52 4.17
C GLU A 130 -12.64 0.35 4.59
N ARG A 131 -12.70 1.57 4.05
CA ARG A 131 -13.86 2.46 4.16
C ARG A 131 -14.19 3.01 2.78
N ASP A 132 -15.45 2.92 2.38
CA ASP A 132 -15.93 3.43 1.09
C ASP A 132 -15.11 2.91 -0.11
N GLY A 133 -14.68 1.65 -0.05
CA GLY A 133 -13.90 0.98 -1.09
C GLY A 133 -12.42 1.36 -1.12
N ARG A 134 -11.91 2.11 -0.13
CA ARG A 134 -10.51 2.49 0.01
C ARG A 134 -9.89 1.87 1.25
N TRP A 135 -8.71 1.29 1.05
CA TRP A 135 -7.89 0.82 2.16
C TRP A 135 -7.11 1.97 2.76
N GLN A 136 -7.15 2.09 4.08
CA GLN A 136 -6.38 3.06 4.84
C GLN A 136 -5.62 2.36 5.97
N VAL A 137 -4.34 2.68 6.10
CA VAL A 137 -3.56 2.25 7.26
C VAL A 137 -3.93 3.12 8.46
N TYR A 138 -4.33 2.47 9.56
CA TYR A 138 -4.69 3.18 10.80
C TYR A 138 -3.72 2.93 11.94
N SER A 139 -2.85 1.93 11.80
CA SER A 139 -1.77 1.69 12.75
C SER A 139 -0.59 1.03 12.05
N ALA A 140 0.61 1.39 12.47
CA ALA A 140 1.83 0.72 12.02
C ALA A 140 2.89 0.72 13.12
N SER A 141 3.64 -0.36 13.19
CA SER A 141 4.86 -0.46 13.99
C SER A 141 6.02 -0.91 13.12
N TRP A 142 7.19 -0.37 13.40
CA TRP A 142 8.42 -0.75 12.73
C TRP A 142 9.56 -0.81 13.74
N ALA A 143 10.44 -1.76 13.54
CA ALA A 143 11.62 -1.97 14.34
C ALA A 143 12.77 -2.48 13.45
N PRO A 144 14.02 -2.26 13.83
CA PRO A 144 15.15 -2.87 13.15
C PRO A 144 14.96 -4.38 13.02
N ALA A 145 15.25 -4.92 11.83
CA ALA A 145 15.28 -6.37 11.66
C ALA A 145 16.42 -6.92 12.54
N VAL A 146 16.08 -7.81 13.45
CA VAL A 146 17.10 -8.52 14.25
C VAL A 146 17.71 -9.61 13.36
N GLU A 147 19.04 -9.66 13.32
CA GLU A 147 19.77 -10.78 12.75
C GLU A 147 19.61 -12.04 13.61
#